data_de7b2ad093ddd43b549bbecbcb3b3fce
#
_entry.id   de7b2ad093ddd43b549bbecbcb3b3fce
#
_cell.length_a   1.000
_cell.length_b   1.000
_cell.length_c   1.000
_cell.angle_alpha   90.00
_cell.angle_beta   90.00
_cell.angle_gamma   90.00
#
_symmetry.space_group_name_H-M   'P 1'
#
loop_
_entity.id
_entity.type
_entity.pdbx_description
1 polymer ?
#
loop_
_entity_poly.entity_id
_entity_poly.type
_entity_poly.pdbx_seq_one_letter_code
_entity_poly.pdbx_strand_id
1 'polypeptide(L)'
;MTEAQSKGLNGLELDVAIIGAGVGGLYALYCMREKLGLNVQSFDMASGVGGTWFWNRYPGCRVDTESTVYTYSFDLDMFQNWKWSERYARQSEVLAYMNAVADKHDLKRSINFNTRINRAAWDDASQRWVLTTANGETVRARYLIEAVGLLSSSYAPKFPDQDKFKGQVLVAPKWPEENPDLSGKRVAVVGTGSTGIQIITEIASKVGQLHVLQRTPQWVVPLGIGPFPQEARDRINLDPIAFRDWALDSGTVFGFKEGTTSALALPPEDRAARYEKAWQKGNGFSFMLETFSDITVSPEANKTATDFIKSKLDAAVMDPKVAAMLTTTDYYARRPLAADGYYEVYNRPNVTLHDVKANPIERYTEKGLIVGGQEIELDVVIMATGFDAVTGNYLKIQTIGRGGANLAEQWTGGPRTFGGMTIAGFPNFFMVFGPFSPFTSQPLVHEWQVNYFTDLIEAAEKTRSIVDTEVSAQDNWVQICQDGLAGTLFQITDSWINGANIPGKPRTSMWYMGGMAAYMTEMNAIRDDNYRGFKVG
;
A
#
# COMPACT_ATOMS: atom_id res chain seq x y z
N MET A 1 20.74 -8.62 28.48
CA MET A 1 19.99 -9.35 27.44
C MET A 1 19.69 -10.73 27.99
N THR A 2 18.52 -10.92 28.56
CA THR A 2 18.07 -12.22 29.07
C THR A 2 17.55 -13.04 27.87
N GLU A 3 18.16 -14.20 27.65
CA GLU A 3 17.66 -15.21 26.72
C GLU A 3 16.23 -15.58 27.14
N ALA A 4 15.23 -15.01 26.45
CA ALA A 4 13.90 -15.58 26.43
C ALA A 4 14.00 -16.90 25.65
N GLN A 5 14.00 -18.02 26.37
CA GLN A 5 13.83 -19.35 25.79
C GLN A 5 12.62 -19.29 24.85
N SER A 6 12.84 -19.46 23.55
CA SER A 6 11.78 -19.65 22.58
C SER A 6 11.01 -20.92 22.98
N LYS A 7 9.86 -20.78 23.63
CA LYS A 7 8.91 -21.89 23.70
C LYS A 7 8.62 -22.28 22.26
N GLY A 8 8.93 -23.52 21.89
CA GLY A 8 8.64 -24.01 20.55
C GLY A 8 7.17 -23.79 20.21
N LEU A 9 6.89 -23.38 18.99
CA LEU A 9 5.52 -23.11 18.52
C LEU A 9 4.74 -24.39 18.24
N ASN A 10 5.42 -25.54 18.23
CA ASN A 10 4.85 -26.82 17.84
C ASN A 10 3.70 -27.23 18.78
N GLY A 11 2.51 -27.41 18.19
CA GLY A 11 1.32 -27.83 18.93
C GLY A 11 0.65 -26.69 19.71
N LEU A 12 1.02 -25.43 19.47
CA LEU A 12 0.34 -24.28 20.08
C LEU A 12 -1.11 -24.21 19.60
N GLU A 13 -2.04 -24.17 20.54
CA GLU A 13 -3.48 -24.01 20.30
C GLU A 13 -3.92 -22.59 20.64
N LEU A 14 -4.55 -21.91 19.67
CA LEU A 14 -5.00 -20.53 19.77
C LEU A 14 -6.51 -20.41 19.45
N ASP A 15 -7.12 -19.35 19.89
CA ASP A 15 -8.41 -18.92 19.35
C ASP A 15 -8.17 -18.20 18.01
N VAL A 16 -7.19 -17.30 17.95
CA VAL A 16 -6.89 -16.51 16.75
C VAL A 16 -5.40 -16.54 16.42
N ALA A 17 -5.06 -16.86 15.18
CA ALA A 17 -3.75 -16.64 14.61
C ALA A 17 -3.81 -15.44 13.64
N ILE A 18 -2.88 -14.50 13.79
CA ILE A 18 -2.75 -13.34 12.90
C ILE A 18 -1.43 -13.46 12.13
N ILE A 19 -1.46 -13.21 10.82
CA ILE A 19 -0.24 -13.14 10.00
C ILE A 19 0.03 -11.68 9.65
N GLY A 20 1.10 -11.12 10.23
CA GLY A 20 1.53 -9.75 10.02
C GLY A 20 1.40 -8.85 11.27
N ALA A 21 2.42 -8.02 11.50
CA ALA A 21 2.49 -7.03 12.59
C ALA A 21 2.66 -5.60 12.05
N GLY A 22 2.04 -5.32 10.90
CA GLY A 22 1.86 -3.98 10.33
C GLY A 22 0.66 -3.26 10.95
N VAL A 23 0.25 -2.14 10.35
CA VAL A 23 -0.88 -1.31 10.80
C VAL A 23 -2.15 -2.15 11.05
N GLY A 24 -2.58 -2.96 10.09
CA GLY A 24 -3.78 -3.77 10.27
C GLY A 24 -3.62 -4.89 11.30
N GLY A 25 -2.45 -5.55 11.31
CA GLY A 25 -2.19 -6.67 12.23
C GLY A 25 -2.11 -6.24 13.69
N LEU A 26 -1.51 -5.09 14.00
CA LEU A 26 -1.45 -4.55 15.35
C LEU A 26 -2.85 -4.22 15.89
N TYR A 27 -3.70 -3.64 15.05
CA TYR A 27 -5.06 -3.33 15.49
C TYR A 27 -5.93 -4.58 15.62
N ALA A 28 -5.79 -5.54 14.70
CA ALA A 28 -6.47 -6.83 14.83
C ALA A 28 -6.05 -7.56 16.13
N LEU A 29 -4.74 -7.56 16.43
CA LEU A 29 -4.23 -8.14 17.67
C LEU A 29 -4.83 -7.47 18.92
N TYR A 30 -4.89 -6.13 18.92
CA TYR A 30 -5.54 -5.38 19.99
C TYR A 30 -7.01 -5.79 20.14
N CYS A 31 -7.78 -5.80 19.07
CA CYS A 31 -9.20 -6.12 19.13
C CYS A 31 -9.45 -7.55 19.61
N MET A 32 -8.74 -8.53 19.07
CA MET A 32 -8.93 -9.94 19.46
C MET A 32 -8.54 -10.18 20.92
N ARG A 33 -7.45 -9.58 21.39
CA ARG A 33 -6.95 -9.79 22.74
C ARG A 33 -7.68 -8.95 23.78
N GLU A 34 -7.78 -7.62 23.53
CA GLU A 34 -8.27 -6.70 24.56
C GLU A 34 -9.79 -6.52 24.54
N LYS A 35 -10.42 -6.56 23.36
CA LYS A 35 -11.87 -6.41 23.26
C LYS A 35 -12.61 -7.74 23.45
N LEU A 36 -12.11 -8.82 22.82
CA LEU A 36 -12.78 -10.13 22.88
C LEU A 36 -12.20 -11.08 23.94
N GLY A 37 -11.03 -10.77 24.51
CA GLY A 37 -10.39 -11.63 25.52
C GLY A 37 -9.91 -12.99 24.99
N LEU A 38 -9.70 -13.10 23.67
CA LEU A 38 -9.30 -14.35 23.02
C LEU A 38 -7.80 -14.63 23.17
N ASN A 39 -7.43 -15.92 23.18
CA ASN A 39 -6.04 -16.35 23.13
C ASN A 39 -5.50 -16.16 21.70
N VAL A 40 -4.71 -15.08 21.49
CA VAL A 40 -4.23 -14.67 20.17
C VAL A 40 -2.73 -14.51 20.12
N GLN A 41 -2.14 -14.94 19.00
CA GLN A 41 -0.75 -14.68 18.65
C GLN A 41 -0.66 -14.17 17.21
N SER A 42 0.22 -13.20 17.01
CA SER A 42 0.60 -12.74 15.67
C SER A 42 1.96 -13.33 15.27
N PHE A 43 2.15 -13.54 13.97
CA PHE A 43 3.38 -14.08 13.37
C PHE A 43 3.87 -13.11 12.29
N ASP A 44 5.08 -12.62 12.42
CA ASP A 44 5.68 -11.75 11.42
C ASP A 44 7.10 -12.20 11.05
N MET A 45 7.42 -12.15 9.77
CA MET A 45 8.76 -12.48 9.28
C MET A 45 9.82 -11.41 9.62
N ALA A 46 9.40 -10.21 10.02
CA ALA A 46 10.26 -9.13 10.48
C ALA A 46 10.76 -9.36 11.91
N SER A 47 11.84 -8.71 12.30
CA SER A 47 12.36 -8.70 13.67
C SER A 47 11.67 -7.68 14.58
N GLY A 48 10.69 -6.91 14.06
CA GLY A 48 9.96 -5.89 14.80
C GLY A 48 8.64 -5.52 14.12
N VAL A 49 7.84 -4.73 14.82
CA VAL A 49 6.57 -4.19 14.30
C VAL A 49 6.80 -3.19 13.18
N GLY A 50 5.78 -2.96 12.34
CA GLY A 50 5.82 -1.88 11.38
C GLY A 50 5.40 -2.28 9.96
N GLY A 51 5.46 -3.55 9.57
CA GLY A 51 5.08 -4.01 8.23
C GLY A 51 5.81 -3.22 7.14
N THR A 52 5.07 -2.51 6.29
CA THR A 52 5.63 -1.65 5.24
C THR A 52 6.72 -0.70 5.77
N TRP A 53 6.53 -0.11 6.93
CA TRP A 53 7.45 0.86 7.54
C TRP A 53 8.66 0.23 8.21
N PHE A 54 8.61 -1.05 8.50
CA PHE A 54 9.76 -1.84 8.93
C PHE A 54 10.69 -2.15 7.74
N TRP A 55 10.14 -2.49 6.57
CA TRP A 55 10.91 -2.96 5.42
C TRP A 55 11.39 -1.84 4.48
N ASN A 56 10.60 -0.78 4.28
CA ASN A 56 10.88 0.29 3.34
C ASN A 56 11.64 1.43 4.01
N ARG A 57 12.95 1.28 4.16
CA ARG A 57 13.85 2.26 4.83
C ARG A 57 14.68 3.08 3.84
N TYR A 58 14.36 3.01 2.55
CA TYR A 58 15.12 3.68 1.51
C TYR A 58 15.12 5.21 1.69
N PRO A 59 16.16 5.92 1.18
CA PRO A 59 16.24 7.38 1.29
C PRO A 59 15.00 8.08 0.75
N GLY A 60 14.47 9.04 1.50
CA GLY A 60 13.27 9.79 1.11
C GLY A 60 11.95 9.08 1.39
N CYS A 61 11.94 7.86 1.91
CA CYS A 61 10.72 7.11 2.22
C CYS A 61 9.82 7.87 3.19
N ARG A 62 8.57 8.13 2.76
CA ARG A 62 7.55 8.84 3.53
C ARG A 62 6.14 8.49 3.07
N VAL A 63 5.16 8.85 3.88
CA VAL A 63 3.75 8.81 3.46
C VAL A 63 3.47 9.85 2.36
N ASP A 64 2.52 9.59 1.50
CA ASP A 64 2.00 10.51 0.48
C ASP A 64 0.52 10.85 0.69
N THR A 65 0.00 10.46 1.85
CA THR A 65 -1.24 10.96 2.46
C THR A 65 -0.89 11.74 3.72
N GLU A 66 -1.74 12.69 4.11
CA GLU A 66 -1.43 13.51 5.27
C GLU A 66 -1.29 12.68 6.54
N SER A 67 -0.31 13.03 7.38
CA SER A 67 -0.09 12.36 8.67
C SER A 67 -1.31 12.42 9.59
N THR A 68 -2.18 13.42 9.40
CA THR A 68 -3.45 13.60 10.11
C THR A 68 -4.38 12.40 10.01
N VAL A 69 -4.44 11.75 8.84
CA VAL A 69 -5.26 10.56 8.58
C VAL A 69 -4.44 9.27 8.53
N TYR A 70 -3.11 9.38 8.70
CA TYR A 70 -2.21 8.22 8.80
C TYR A 70 -1.93 7.85 10.27
N THR A 71 -2.95 7.97 11.09
CA THR A 71 -2.91 7.80 12.56
C THR A 71 -4.07 6.91 12.99
N TYR A 72 -3.86 6.04 13.96
CA TYR A 72 -4.96 5.30 14.59
C TYR A 72 -5.88 6.24 15.36
N SER A 73 -7.18 5.95 15.32
CA SER A 73 -8.20 6.68 16.07
C SER A 73 -8.75 5.93 17.28
N PHE A 74 -8.44 4.64 17.43
CA PHE A 74 -8.95 3.82 18.53
C PHE A 74 -8.39 4.23 19.89
N ASP A 75 -7.19 4.80 19.92
CA ASP A 75 -6.56 5.37 21.09
C ASP A 75 -6.60 6.90 20.98
N LEU A 76 -7.61 7.51 21.58
CA LEU A 76 -7.83 8.95 21.48
C LEU A 76 -6.67 9.78 22.05
N ASP A 77 -5.99 9.27 23.09
CA ASP A 77 -4.82 9.95 23.64
C ASP A 77 -3.66 9.98 22.61
N MET A 78 -3.35 8.85 22.00
CA MET A 78 -2.35 8.81 20.94
C MET A 78 -2.78 9.66 19.73
N PHE A 79 -4.05 9.64 19.36
CA PHE A 79 -4.58 10.39 18.22
C PHE A 79 -4.45 11.90 18.43
N GLN A 80 -4.72 12.40 19.63
CA GLN A 80 -4.61 13.82 19.97
C GLN A 80 -3.18 14.26 20.25
N ASN A 81 -2.40 13.44 20.97
CA ASN A 81 -1.14 13.86 21.57
C ASN A 81 0.11 13.43 20.80
N TRP A 82 0.01 12.48 19.85
CA TRP A 82 1.16 12.17 19.00
C TRP A 82 1.54 13.36 18.14
N LYS A 83 2.79 13.79 18.25
CA LYS A 83 3.29 15.01 17.59
C LYS A 83 4.01 14.62 16.30
N TRP A 84 3.28 14.50 15.22
CA TRP A 84 3.87 14.43 13.90
C TRP A 84 4.68 15.70 13.62
N SER A 85 5.92 15.54 13.14
CA SER A 85 6.79 16.67 12.79
C SER A 85 6.44 17.29 11.44
N GLU A 86 6.07 16.46 10.49
CA GLU A 86 5.80 16.86 9.11
C GLU A 86 4.36 16.53 8.68
N ARG A 87 3.86 17.30 7.71
CA ARG A 87 2.58 17.05 7.06
C ARG A 87 2.52 15.66 6.42
N TYR A 88 3.65 15.18 5.90
CA TYR A 88 3.86 13.86 5.32
C TYR A 88 5.01 13.18 6.05
N ALA A 89 4.70 12.43 7.08
CA ALA A 89 5.67 11.83 7.98
C ALA A 89 6.67 10.92 7.24
N ARG A 90 7.94 11.01 7.65
CA ARG A 90 9.00 10.13 7.18
C ARG A 90 8.81 8.72 7.75
N GLN A 91 9.36 7.75 7.04
CA GLN A 91 9.34 6.33 7.44
C GLN A 91 9.76 6.11 8.90
N SER A 92 10.83 6.75 9.34
CA SER A 92 11.35 6.61 10.72
C SER A 92 10.34 7.08 11.76
N GLU A 93 9.62 8.16 11.49
CA GLU A 93 8.60 8.69 12.40
C GLU A 93 7.34 7.81 12.43
N VAL A 94 6.91 7.29 11.26
CA VAL A 94 5.81 6.32 11.21
C VAL A 94 6.17 5.03 11.95
N LEU A 95 7.39 4.53 11.78
CA LEU A 95 7.86 3.35 12.51
C LEU A 95 7.94 3.60 14.03
N ALA A 96 8.40 4.78 14.44
CA ALA A 96 8.42 5.19 15.86
C ALA A 96 6.99 5.23 16.43
N TYR A 97 6.04 5.80 15.69
CA TYR A 97 4.62 5.81 16.06
C TYR A 97 4.07 4.40 16.27
N MET A 98 4.30 3.49 15.31
CA MET A 98 3.82 2.11 15.41
C MET A 98 4.44 1.36 16.60
N ASN A 99 5.72 1.60 16.88
CA ASN A 99 6.37 1.06 18.07
C ASN A 99 5.75 1.60 19.35
N ALA A 100 5.48 2.91 19.42
CA ALA A 100 4.84 3.52 20.58
C ALA A 100 3.44 2.97 20.85
N VAL A 101 2.64 2.75 19.80
CA VAL A 101 1.34 2.08 19.91
C VAL A 101 1.49 0.64 20.42
N ALA A 102 2.41 -0.12 19.84
CA ALA A 102 2.65 -1.50 20.25
C ALA A 102 3.16 -1.62 21.69
N ASP A 103 3.97 -0.68 22.15
CA ASP A 103 4.48 -0.63 23.52
C ASP A 103 3.39 -0.18 24.51
N LYS A 104 2.63 0.87 24.18
CA LYS A 104 1.54 1.38 25.03
C LYS A 104 0.50 0.31 25.34
N HIS A 105 0.16 -0.51 24.35
CA HIS A 105 -0.82 -1.58 24.50
C HIS A 105 -0.21 -2.97 24.75
N ASP A 106 1.10 -3.03 25.04
CA ASP A 106 1.84 -4.27 25.29
C ASP A 106 1.56 -5.38 24.22
N LEU A 107 1.49 -4.98 22.95
CA LEU A 107 1.16 -5.92 21.87
C LEU A 107 2.31 -6.85 21.53
N LYS A 108 3.57 -6.39 21.70
CA LYS A 108 4.78 -7.14 21.34
C LYS A 108 4.88 -8.50 22.03
N ARG A 109 4.35 -8.65 23.25
CA ARG A 109 4.33 -9.94 23.97
C ARG A 109 3.56 -11.06 23.27
N SER A 110 2.62 -10.69 22.38
CA SER A 110 1.79 -11.61 21.62
C SER A 110 2.21 -11.69 20.13
N ILE A 111 3.43 -11.26 19.81
CA ILE A 111 3.95 -11.29 18.43
C ILE A 111 5.18 -12.19 18.38
N ASN A 112 5.15 -13.19 17.50
CA ASN A 112 6.27 -14.05 17.19
C ASN A 112 7.01 -13.45 15.99
N PHE A 113 8.04 -12.67 16.26
CA PHE A 113 8.91 -12.09 15.24
C PHE A 113 9.81 -13.16 14.60
N ASN A 114 10.43 -12.83 13.45
CA ASN A 114 11.28 -13.73 12.67
C ASN A 114 10.59 -15.06 12.32
N THR A 115 9.25 -15.05 12.28
CA THR A 115 8.43 -16.24 12.10
C THR A 115 7.58 -16.10 10.83
N ARG A 116 8.01 -16.76 9.77
CA ARG A 116 7.28 -16.78 8.50
C ARG A 116 6.32 -17.96 8.46
N ILE A 117 5.05 -17.69 8.17
CA ILE A 117 4.06 -18.70 7.84
C ILE A 117 4.11 -18.97 6.33
N ASN A 118 4.34 -20.23 5.95
CA ASN A 118 4.39 -20.66 4.55
C ASN A 118 3.09 -21.33 4.10
N ARG A 119 2.34 -21.90 5.04
CA ARG A 119 1.10 -22.63 4.76
C ARG A 119 0.07 -22.39 5.88
N ALA A 120 -1.18 -22.24 5.48
CA ALA A 120 -2.33 -22.25 6.37
C ALA A 120 -3.40 -23.17 5.73
N ALA A 121 -3.85 -24.20 6.45
CA ALA A 121 -4.82 -25.14 5.92
C ALA A 121 -5.95 -25.36 6.92
N TRP A 122 -7.18 -25.29 6.43
CA TRP A 122 -8.36 -25.64 7.20
C TRP A 122 -8.44 -27.17 7.38
N ASP A 123 -8.59 -27.59 8.59
CA ASP A 123 -8.85 -28.99 8.97
C ASP A 123 -10.35 -29.16 9.24
N ASP A 124 -11.06 -29.79 8.33
CA ASP A 124 -12.50 -30.01 8.42
C ASP A 124 -12.90 -30.85 9.65
N ALA A 125 -12.03 -31.75 10.09
CA ALA A 125 -12.33 -32.64 11.22
C ALA A 125 -12.28 -31.91 12.57
N SER A 126 -11.28 -31.05 12.78
CA SER A 126 -11.15 -30.26 14.01
C SER A 126 -11.77 -28.88 13.91
N GLN A 127 -12.23 -28.45 12.73
CA GLN A 127 -12.73 -27.11 12.45
C GLN A 127 -11.74 -26.02 12.88
N ARG A 128 -10.48 -26.20 12.51
CA ARG A 128 -9.37 -25.29 12.85
C ARG A 128 -8.44 -25.08 11.68
N TRP A 129 -7.82 -23.94 11.66
CA TRP A 129 -6.68 -23.65 10.81
C TRP A 129 -5.41 -24.30 11.38
N VAL A 130 -4.64 -24.97 10.53
CA VAL A 130 -3.31 -25.48 10.83
C VAL A 130 -2.30 -24.64 10.05
N LEU A 131 -1.55 -23.81 10.77
CA LEU A 131 -0.50 -22.99 10.20
C LEU A 131 0.83 -23.71 10.29
N THR A 132 1.64 -23.63 9.24
CA THR A 132 2.99 -24.20 9.20
C THR A 132 4.00 -23.08 8.97
N THR A 133 4.96 -22.95 9.87
CA THR A 133 6.06 -22.00 9.77
C THR A 133 7.08 -22.43 8.70
N ALA A 134 7.98 -21.52 8.32
CA ALA A 134 9.09 -21.84 7.44
C ALA A 134 10.04 -22.91 8.01
N ASN A 135 10.08 -23.04 9.34
CA ASN A 135 10.91 -24.04 10.05
C ASN A 135 10.18 -25.38 10.28
N GLY A 136 8.94 -25.52 9.77
CA GLY A 136 8.14 -26.75 9.89
C GLY A 136 7.36 -26.88 11.19
N GLU A 137 7.39 -25.90 12.09
CA GLU A 137 6.56 -25.89 13.30
C GLU A 137 5.09 -25.67 12.94
N THR A 138 4.18 -26.23 13.73
CA THR A 138 2.73 -26.13 13.51
C THR A 138 2.02 -25.43 14.65
N VAL A 139 1.07 -24.55 14.28
CA VAL A 139 0.17 -23.84 15.18
C VAL A 139 -1.27 -24.10 14.74
N ARG A 140 -2.18 -24.29 15.67
CA ARG A 140 -3.61 -24.47 15.38
C ARG A 140 -4.42 -23.28 15.90
N ALA A 141 -5.37 -22.80 15.11
CA ALA A 141 -6.23 -21.68 15.52
C ALA A 141 -7.65 -21.86 15.01
N ARG A 142 -8.63 -21.37 15.76
CA ARG A 142 -10.03 -21.38 15.31
C ARG A 142 -10.27 -20.33 14.23
N TYR A 143 -9.69 -19.14 14.39
CA TYR A 143 -9.74 -18.06 13.41
C TYR A 143 -8.36 -17.75 12.84
N LEU A 144 -8.31 -17.43 11.56
CA LEU A 144 -7.12 -16.96 10.87
C LEU A 144 -7.37 -15.55 10.33
N ILE A 145 -6.52 -14.60 10.70
CA ILE A 145 -6.54 -13.23 10.17
C ILE A 145 -5.26 -12.98 9.38
N GLU A 146 -5.37 -12.76 8.08
CA GLU A 146 -4.25 -12.36 7.24
C GLU A 146 -4.19 -10.83 7.11
N ALA A 147 -3.21 -10.22 7.78
CA ALA A 147 -2.89 -8.79 7.73
C ALA A 147 -1.55 -8.56 6.98
N VAL A 148 -1.39 -9.23 5.85
CA VAL A 148 -0.14 -9.32 5.08
C VAL A 148 0.18 -8.07 4.25
N GLY A 149 -0.73 -7.11 4.21
CA GLY A 149 -0.57 -5.82 3.55
C GLY A 149 -0.61 -5.89 2.01
N LEU A 150 -0.60 -4.72 1.36
CA LEU A 150 -0.73 -4.59 -0.10
C LEU A 150 0.61 -4.60 -0.83
N LEU A 151 1.68 -4.09 -0.21
CA LEU A 151 2.95 -3.76 -0.83
C LEU A 151 4.11 -4.44 -0.09
N SER A 152 4.00 -5.75 0.20
CA SER A 152 5.05 -6.52 0.85
C SER A 152 5.71 -7.53 -0.10
N SER A 153 5.06 -7.87 -1.23
CA SER A 153 5.61 -8.73 -2.27
C SER A 153 6.41 -7.92 -3.27
N SER A 154 7.72 -7.70 -3.00
CA SER A 154 8.58 -6.98 -3.92
C SER A 154 8.71 -7.70 -5.27
N TYR A 155 8.72 -6.93 -6.35
CA TYR A 155 9.05 -7.38 -7.69
C TYR A 155 10.39 -6.78 -8.12
N ALA A 156 11.41 -7.62 -8.21
CA ALA A 156 12.72 -7.23 -8.71
C ALA A 156 13.08 -8.18 -9.87
N PRO A 157 13.01 -7.69 -11.13
CA PRO A 157 13.40 -8.49 -12.27
C PRO A 157 14.88 -8.85 -12.17
N LYS A 158 15.22 -10.09 -12.53
CA LYS A 158 16.61 -10.52 -12.64
C LYS A 158 17.11 -10.19 -14.04
N PHE A 159 18.23 -9.48 -14.09
CA PHE A 159 18.96 -9.27 -15.33
C PHE A 159 20.11 -10.25 -15.46
N PRO A 160 20.50 -10.64 -16.69
CA PRO A 160 21.64 -11.54 -16.90
C PRO A 160 22.92 -11.03 -16.22
N ASP A 161 23.78 -11.93 -15.80
CA ASP A 161 25.11 -11.67 -15.24
C ASP A 161 25.13 -10.81 -13.95
N GLN A 162 24.02 -10.71 -13.21
CA GLN A 162 23.94 -9.89 -12.00
C GLN A 162 24.95 -10.28 -10.92
N ASP A 163 25.32 -11.56 -10.85
CA ASP A 163 26.32 -12.13 -9.95
C ASP A 163 27.75 -11.68 -10.25
N LYS A 164 28.02 -11.20 -11.48
CA LYS A 164 29.32 -10.68 -11.89
C LYS A 164 29.60 -9.27 -11.40
N PHE A 165 28.54 -8.51 -11.08
CA PHE A 165 28.66 -7.11 -10.66
C PHE A 165 29.40 -7.01 -9.33
N LYS A 166 30.48 -6.21 -9.32
CA LYS A 166 31.33 -5.99 -8.13
C LYS A 166 30.79 -4.90 -7.19
N GLY A 167 29.86 -4.09 -7.67
CA GLY A 167 29.19 -3.08 -6.86
C GLY A 167 28.06 -3.67 -6.03
N GLN A 168 27.25 -2.80 -5.46
CA GLN A 168 26.14 -3.17 -4.60
C GLN A 168 24.80 -3.12 -5.33
N VAL A 169 23.96 -4.15 -5.20
CA VAL A 169 22.57 -4.13 -5.66
C VAL A 169 21.65 -4.01 -4.44
N LEU A 170 20.89 -2.92 -4.40
CA LEU A 170 19.91 -2.62 -3.35
C LEU A 170 18.50 -2.80 -3.89
N VAL A 171 17.65 -3.51 -3.15
CA VAL A 171 16.24 -3.65 -3.49
C VAL A 171 15.44 -2.79 -2.53
N ALA A 172 14.80 -1.74 -3.02
CA ALA A 172 14.17 -0.72 -2.17
C ALA A 172 13.22 -1.27 -1.11
N PRO A 173 12.31 -2.23 -1.40
CA PRO A 173 11.47 -2.88 -0.37
C PRO A 173 12.20 -3.81 0.61
N LYS A 174 13.50 -3.94 0.50
CA LYS A 174 14.37 -4.75 1.39
C LYS A 174 15.62 -3.97 1.72
N TRP A 175 15.45 -2.69 1.99
CA TRP A 175 16.57 -1.81 2.30
C TRP A 175 17.29 -2.28 3.56
N PRO A 176 18.64 -2.29 3.57
CA PRO A 176 19.41 -2.70 4.75
C PRO A 176 19.07 -1.87 5.99
N GLU A 177 19.21 -2.47 7.17
CA GLU A 177 19.02 -1.74 8.45
C GLU A 177 20.08 -0.64 8.62
N GLU A 178 21.31 -0.97 8.31
CA GLU A 178 22.39 0.00 8.21
C GLU A 178 22.33 0.65 6.83
N ASN A 179 22.03 1.93 6.82
CA ASN A 179 21.93 2.71 5.59
C ASN A 179 23.29 2.76 4.89
N PRO A 180 23.40 2.26 3.64
CA PRO A 180 24.64 2.35 2.89
C PRO A 180 24.96 3.82 2.57
N ASP A 181 26.23 4.19 2.72
CA ASP A 181 26.70 5.51 2.28
C ASP A 181 26.72 5.55 0.75
N LEU A 182 25.94 6.46 0.18
CA LEU A 182 25.86 6.72 -1.27
C LEU A 182 26.65 7.97 -1.69
N SER A 183 27.28 8.67 -0.74
CA SER A 183 27.97 9.94 -1.00
C SER A 183 29.08 9.76 -2.05
N GLY A 184 29.06 10.60 -3.07
CA GLY A 184 30.07 10.61 -4.15
C GLY A 184 30.06 9.39 -5.07
N LYS A 185 29.20 8.40 -4.85
CA LYS A 185 29.11 7.18 -5.68
C LYS A 185 28.39 7.40 -7.00
N ARG A 186 28.65 6.52 -7.96
CA ARG A 186 27.90 6.39 -9.22
C ARG A 186 26.72 5.44 -8.96
N VAL A 187 25.52 5.99 -8.97
CA VAL A 187 24.30 5.27 -8.58
C VAL A 187 23.33 5.19 -9.73
N ALA A 188 22.78 4.01 -10.00
CA ALA A 188 21.62 3.85 -10.88
C ALA A 188 20.37 3.59 -10.06
N VAL A 189 19.24 4.24 -10.40
CA VAL A 189 17.90 3.94 -9.89
C VAL A 189 17.07 3.37 -11.03
N VAL A 190 16.65 2.11 -10.89
CA VAL A 190 15.83 1.41 -11.87
C VAL A 190 14.36 1.56 -11.48
N GLY A 191 13.62 2.36 -12.24
CA GLY A 191 12.20 2.64 -12.02
C GLY A 191 11.91 4.02 -11.45
N THR A 192 10.80 4.61 -11.93
CA THR A 192 10.33 5.97 -11.62
C THR A 192 8.89 5.98 -11.09
N GLY A 193 8.49 4.95 -10.34
CA GLY A 193 7.27 4.93 -9.53
C GLY A 193 7.47 5.68 -8.21
N SER A 194 6.49 5.64 -7.28
CA SER A 194 6.54 6.38 -6.00
C SER A 194 7.85 6.18 -5.24
N THR A 195 8.33 4.95 -5.12
CA THR A 195 9.62 4.63 -4.49
C THR A 195 10.80 5.27 -5.24
N GLY A 196 10.81 5.15 -6.57
CA GLY A 196 11.89 5.68 -7.41
C GLY A 196 12.00 7.19 -7.32
N ILE A 197 10.90 7.92 -7.42
CA ILE A 197 10.92 9.39 -7.34
C ILE A 197 11.36 9.89 -5.96
N GLN A 198 10.96 9.22 -4.87
CA GLN A 198 11.40 9.55 -3.52
C GLN A 198 12.92 9.36 -3.36
N ILE A 199 13.46 8.23 -3.85
CA ILE A 199 14.91 7.98 -3.82
C ILE A 199 15.65 9.01 -4.67
N ILE A 200 15.26 9.19 -5.94
CA ILE A 200 15.88 10.10 -6.89
C ILE A 200 15.99 11.51 -6.30
N THR A 201 14.88 12.03 -5.77
CA THR A 201 14.83 13.38 -5.20
C THR A 201 15.74 13.53 -3.97
N GLU A 202 15.77 12.51 -3.11
CA GLU A 202 16.54 12.54 -1.86
C GLU A 202 18.07 12.42 -2.09
N ILE A 203 18.51 11.61 -3.08
CA ILE A 203 19.94 11.30 -3.25
C ILE A 203 20.64 12.14 -4.32
N ALA A 204 19.91 12.81 -5.22
CA ALA A 204 20.48 13.52 -6.37
C ALA A 204 21.58 14.54 -6.01
N SER A 205 21.47 15.18 -4.84
CA SER A 205 22.47 16.14 -4.34
C SER A 205 23.65 15.50 -3.61
N LYS A 206 23.56 14.20 -3.28
CA LYS A 206 24.52 13.50 -2.41
C LYS A 206 25.47 12.61 -3.19
N VAL A 207 25.00 12.04 -4.30
CA VAL A 207 25.75 11.09 -5.12
C VAL A 207 26.67 11.80 -6.11
N GLY A 208 27.75 11.16 -6.51
CA GLY A 208 28.67 11.69 -7.53
C GLY A 208 28.03 11.71 -8.91
N GLN A 209 27.38 10.63 -9.30
CA GLN A 209 26.58 10.50 -10.53
C GLN A 209 25.30 9.76 -10.24
N LEU A 210 24.20 10.21 -10.81
CA LEU A 210 22.89 9.57 -10.74
C LEU A 210 22.38 9.22 -12.13
N HIS A 211 22.21 7.94 -12.39
CA HIS A 211 21.60 7.43 -13.62
C HIS A 211 20.17 6.98 -13.31
N VAL A 212 19.18 7.66 -13.88
CA VAL A 212 17.76 7.31 -13.72
C VAL A 212 17.35 6.44 -14.91
N LEU A 213 17.02 5.18 -14.65
CA LEU A 213 16.65 4.20 -15.67
C LEU A 213 15.12 4.08 -15.72
N GLN A 214 14.50 4.89 -16.59
CA GLN A 214 13.06 5.05 -16.73
C GLN A 214 12.50 4.19 -17.85
N ARG A 215 11.54 3.30 -17.52
CA ARG A 215 10.81 2.52 -18.54
C ARG A 215 9.55 3.24 -19.02
N THR A 216 8.82 3.83 -18.11
CA THR A 216 7.54 4.50 -18.40
C THR A 216 7.50 5.81 -17.61
N PRO A 217 7.50 6.96 -18.28
CA PRO A 217 7.32 8.24 -17.61
C PRO A 217 5.93 8.33 -16.96
N GLN A 218 5.81 9.10 -15.89
CA GLN A 218 4.56 9.34 -15.20
C GLN A 218 4.43 10.81 -14.81
N TRP A 219 3.20 11.29 -14.70
CA TRP A 219 2.93 12.62 -14.22
C TRP A 219 3.24 12.73 -12.72
N VAL A 220 4.02 13.72 -12.34
CA VAL A 220 4.41 14.00 -10.95
C VAL A 220 3.98 15.40 -10.59
N VAL A 221 3.37 15.55 -9.41
CA VAL A 221 2.99 16.85 -8.85
C VAL A 221 3.77 17.10 -7.56
N PRO A 222 3.83 18.33 -7.04
CA PRO A 222 4.45 18.58 -5.74
C PRO A 222 3.76 17.77 -4.62
N LEU A 223 4.54 17.31 -3.65
CA LEU A 223 3.98 16.71 -2.45
C LEU A 223 3.52 17.78 -1.45
N GLY A 224 4.21 18.90 -1.40
CA GLY A 224 3.94 19.97 -0.44
C GLY A 224 4.46 19.62 0.95
N ILE A 225 5.71 19.16 1.02
CA ILE A 225 6.41 18.87 2.29
C ILE A 225 6.46 20.15 3.14
N GLY A 226 6.16 20.01 4.42
CA GLY A 226 6.18 21.10 5.37
C GLY A 226 5.86 20.61 6.78
N PRO A 227 5.82 21.51 7.75
CA PRO A 227 5.45 21.16 9.12
C PRO A 227 4.02 20.62 9.18
N PHE A 228 3.73 19.86 10.24
CA PHE A 228 2.38 19.36 10.48
C PHE A 228 1.39 20.55 10.55
N PRO A 229 0.24 20.49 9.83
CA PRO A 229 -0.68 21.62 9.74
C PRO A 229 -1.32 21.95 11.11
N GLN A 230 -1.16 23.17 11.58
CA GLN A 230 -1.71 23.60 12.88
C GLN A 230 -3.23 23.55 12.90
N GLU A 231 -3.90 23.95 11.81
CA GLU A 231 -5.36 23.86 11.69
C GLU A 231 -5.88 22.42 11.89
N ALA A 232 -5.19 21.44 11.32
CA ALA A 232 -5.54 20.03 11.51
C ALA A 232 -5.35 19.59 12.96
N ARG A 233 -4.28 20.07 13.62
CA ARG A 233 -4.02 19.83 15.03
C ARG A 233 -5.14 20.40 15.90
N ASP A 234 -5.55 21.63 15.62
CA ASP A 234 -6.60 22.33 16.37
C ASP A 234 -7.94 21.61 16.23
N ARG A 235 -8.28 21.14 15.02
CA ARG A 235 -9.49 20.33 14.79
C ARG A 235 -9.47 19.00 15.54
N ILE A 236 -8.35 18.28 15.52
CA ILE A 236 -8.20 17.01 16.25
C ILE A 236 -8.30 17.25 17.76
N ASN A 237 -7.68 18.31 18.27
CA ASN A 237 -7.73 18.64 19.70
C ASN A 237 -9.12 19.07 20.16
N LEU A 238 -9.88 19.76 19.29
CA LEU A 238 -11.23 20.21 19.58
C LEU A 238 -12.20 19.03 19.71
N ASP A 239 -12.19 18.14 18.74
CA ASP A 239 -13.04 16.93 18.75
C ASP A 239 -12.41 15.83 17.85
N PRO A 240 -11.65 14.89 18.43
CA PRO A 240 -11.00 13.84 17.66
C PRO A 240 -11.99 12.86 17.03
N ILE A 241 -13.16 12.67 17.63
CA ILE A 241 -14.20 11.77 17.12
C ILE A 241 -14.84 12.40 15.89
N ALA A 242 -15.25 13.67 16.00
CA ALA A 242 -15.80 14.40 14.85
C ALA A 242 -14.78 14.52 13.70
N PHE A 243 -13.49 14.68 13.98
CA PHE A 243 -12.45 14.67 12.95
C PHE A 243 -12.35 13.31 12.25
N ARG A 244 -12.31 12.21 13.01
CA ARG A 244 -12.31 10.84 12.47
C ARG A 244 -13.52 10.59 11.58
N ASP A 245 -14.71 10.93 12.08
CA ASP A 245 -15.97 10.70 11.38
C ASP A 245 -16.05 11.55 10.10
N TRP A 246 -15.57 12.79 10.15
CA TRP A 246 -15.41 13.64 8.97
C TRP A 246 -14.46 13.01 7.93
N ALA A 247 -13.35 12.42 8.38
CA ALA A 247 -12.41 11.76 7.47
C ALA A 247 -13.02 10.51 6.82
N LEU A 248 -13.70 9.68 7.62
CA LEU A 248 -14.36 8.46 7.13
C LEU A 248 -15.55 8.77 6.21
N ASP A 249 -16.24 9.90 6.40
CA ASP A 249 -17.33 10.37 5.53
C ASP A 249 -16.82 10.99 4.22
N SER A 250 -15.58 10.75 3.80
CA SER A 250 -15.05 11.07 2.48
C SER A 250 -15.00 9.83 1.59
N GLY A 251 -14.85 10.03 0.27
CA GLY A 251 -14.69 8.91 -0.66
C GLY A 251 -13.41 8.13 -0.41
N THR A 252 -12.33 8.83 -0.07
CA THR A 252 -10.98 8.24 -0.09
C THR A 252 -10.22 8.29 1.24
N VAL A 253 -10.73 8.99 2.25
CA VAL A 253 -10.08 9.12 3.58
C VAL A 253 -8.66 9.73 3.50
N PHE A 254 -8.40 10.60 2.52
CA PHE A 254 -7.08 11.25 2.35
C PHE A 254 -6.94 12.59 3.08
N GLY A 255 -7.92 12.97 3.91
CA GLY A 255 -7.88 14.22 4.67
C GLY A 255 -8.46 15.43 3.92
N PHE A 256 -9.21 15.19 2.84
CA PHE A 256 -9.97 16.18 2.09
C PHE A 256 -11.30 15.60 1.60
N LYS A 257 -12.19 16.45 1.09
CA LYS A 257 -13.40 16.02 0.37
C LYS A 257 -13.17 16.12 -1.14
N GLU A 258 -13.71 15.16 -1.87
CA GLU A 258 -13.58 15.08 -3.31
C GLU A 258 -14.30 16.25 -4.01
N GLY A 259 -13.75 16.69 -5.14
CA GLY A 259 -14.34 17.72 -5.97
C GLY A 259 -15.66 17.28 -6.60
N THR A 260 -16.64 18.17 -6.61
CA THR A 260 -17.99 17.91 -7.16
C THR A 260 -18.24 18.62 -8.49
N THR A 261 -17.33 19.49 -8.92
CA THR A 261 -17.45 20.28 -10.15
C THR A 261 -16.71 19.58 -11.29
N SER A 262 -17.32 19.48 -12.48
CA SER A 262 -16.63 19.04 -13.71
C SER A 262 -15.57 20.05 -14.15
N ALA A 263 -14.40 19.56 -14.60
CA ALA A 263 -13.35 20.43 -15.13
C ALA A 263 -13.81 21.23 -16.35
N LEU A 264 -14.66 20.63 -17.18
CA LEU A 264 -15.15 21.26 -18.40
C LEU A 264 -16.30 22.24 -18.17
N ALA A 265 -16.88 22.26 -16.97
CA ALA A 265 -17.92 23.22 -16.61
C ALA A 265 -17.37 24.62 -16.30
N LEU A 266 -16.05 24.76 -16.05
CA LEU A 266 -15.42 26.04 -15.79
C LEU A 266 -14.75 26.63 -17.03
N PRO A 267 -14.70 27.98 -17.16
CA PRO A 267 -13.85 28.65 -18.12
C PRO A 267 -12.39 28.22 -17.97
N PRO A 268 -11.58 28.22 -19.06
CA PRO A 268 -10.18 27.78 -19.02
C PRO A 268 -9.32 28.48 -17.95
N GLU A 269 -9.54 29.77 -17.73
CA GLU A 269 -8.82 30.58 -16.75
C GLU A 269 -9.13 30.18 -15.31
N ASP A 270 -10.40 29.95 -14.97
CA ASP A 270 -10.84 29.52 -13.63
C ASP A 270 -10.36 28.11 -13.32
N ARG A 271 -10.40 27.23 -14.35
CA ARG A 271 -9.87 25.87 -14.27
C ARG A 271 -8.37 25.88 -14.02
N ALA A 272 -7.61 26.70 -14.76
CA ALA A 272 -6.17 26.85 -14.58
C ALA A 272 -5.83 27.40 -13.18
N ALA A 273 -6.59 28.39 -12.69
CA ALA A 273 -6.42 28.92 -11.33
C ALA A 273 -6.66 27.86 -10.25
N ARG A 274 -7.66 26.97 -10.44
CA ARG A 274 -7.93 25.87 -9.52
C ARG A 274 -6.80 24.83 -9.53
N TYR A 275 -6.27 24.46 -10.69
CA TYR A 275 -5.09 23.59 -10.79
C TYR A 275 -3.87 24.23 -10.15
N GLU A 276 -3.63 25.53 -10.37
CA GLU A 276 -2.52 26.25 -9.76
C GLU A 276 -2.60 26.23 -8.23
N LYS A 277 -3.77 26.48 -7.66
CA LYS A 277 -3.99 26.39 -6.22
C LYS A 277 -3.69 24.99 -5.68
N ALA A 278 -4.13 23.95 -6.38
CA ALA A 278 -3.85 22.56 -5.99
C ALA A 278 -2.37 22.20 -6.14
N TRP A 279 -1.71 22.71 -7.18
CA TRP A 279 -0.27 22.53 -7.39
C TRP A 279 0.54 23.14 -6.23
N GLN A 280 0.20 24.35 -5.81
CA GLN A 280 0.86 25.02 -4.69
C GLN A 280 0.57 24.37 -3.34
N LYS A 281 -0.63 23.83 -3.15
CA LYS A 281 -1.01 23.05 -1.97
C LYS A 281 -0.19 21.76 -1.88
N GLY A 282 0.13 21.16 -3.02
CA GLY A 282 0.73 19.84 -3.12
C GLY A 282 -0.26 18.71 -2.82
N ASN A 283 0.21 17.49 -2.83
CA ASN A 283 -0.51 16.22 -2.69
C ASN A 283 -1.13 15.72 -4.01
N GLY A 284 -0.63 14.58 -4.49
CA GLY A 284 -1.09 13.98 -5.74
C GLY A 284 -2.55 13.55 -5.73
N PHE A 285 -3.03 13.03 -4.60
CA PHE A 285 -4.44 12.63 -4.46
C PHE A 285 -5.35 13.86 -4.42
N SER A 286 -4.96 14.93 -3.71
CA SER A 286 -5.71 16.18 -3.70
C SER A 286 -5.77 16.80 -5.10
N PHE A 287 -4.65 16.82 -5.85
CA PHE A 287 -4.65 17.32 -7.23
C PHE A 287 -5.58 16.49 -8.14
N MET A 288 -5.61 15.16 -7.99
CA MET A 288 -6.42 14.27 -8.82
C MET A 288 -7.91 14.29 -8.46
N LEU A 289 -8.25 14.31 -7.17
CA LEU A 289 -9.60 13.98 -6.67
C LEU A 289 -10.32 15.16 -6.02
N GLU A 290 -9.60 16.16 -5.46
CA GLU A 290 -10.21 17.33 -4.83
C GLU A 290 -10.48 18.47 -5.84
N THR A 291 -9.70 18.52 -6.94
CA THR A 291 -9.86 19.62 -7.90
C THR A 291 -11.16 19.51 -8.70
N PHE A 292 -11.40 18.38 -9.33
CA PHE A 292 -12.56 18.15 -10.19
C PHE A 292 -13.06 16.71 -10.08
N SER A 293 -14.36 16.51 -10.33
CA SER A 293 -15.02 15.22 -10.20
C SER A 293 -14.78 14.26 -11.36
N ASP A 294 -14.27 14.74 -12.49
CA ASP A 294 -14.26 13.98 -13.76
C ASP A 294 -12.86 13.72 -14.35
N ILE A 295 -11.78 14.09 -13.64
CA ILE A 295 -10.41 13.85 -14.11
C ILE A 295 -10.13 12.36 -14.34
N THR A 296 -10.71 11.47 -13.53
CA THR A 296 -10.46 10.03 -13.61
C THR A 296 -11.46 9.26 -14.47
N VAL A 297 -12.43 9.95 -15.07
CA VAL A 297 -13.49 9.34 -15.89
C VAL A 297 -13.62 9.92 -17.29
N SER A 298 -13.33 11.22 -17.49
CA SER A 298 -13.40 11.89 -18.80
C SER A 298 -12.00 12.08 -19.39
N PRO A 299 -11.72 11.54 -20.60
CA PRO A 299 -10.48 11.82 -21.31
C PRO A 299 -10.20 13.30 -21.53
N GLU A 300 -11.23 14.09 -21.83
CA GLU A 300 -11.13 15.53 -22.08
C GLU A 300 -10.79 16.29 -20.78
N ALA A 301 -11.45 15.96 -19.67
CA ALA A 301 -11.15 16.54 -18.36
C ALA A 301 -9.73 16.15 -17.92
N ASN A 302 -9.35 14.88 -18.08
CA ASN A 302 -8.00 14.39 -17.79
C ASN A 302 -6.94 15.13 -18.61
N LYS A 303 -7.22 15.39 -19.90
CA LYS A 303 -6.31 16.14 -20.74
C LYS A 303 -6.04 17.54 -20.18
N THR A 304 -7.03 18.21 -19.62
CA THR A 304 -6.81 19.55 -19.01
C THR A 304 -5.86 19.50 -17.82
N ALA A 305 -5.92 18.42 -17.02
CA ALA A 305 -5.00 18.19 -15.91
C ALA A 305 -3.58 17.88 -16.41
N THR A 306 -3.45 16.99 -17.39
CA THR A 306 -2.16 16.62 -17.95
C THR A 306 -1.49 17.75 -18.73
N ASP A 307 -2.26 18.59 -19.44
CA ASP A 307 -1.73 19.80 -20.10
C ASP A 307 -1.20 20.79 -19.06
N PHE A 308 -1.89 20.96 -17.94
CA PHE A 308 -1.42 21.80 -16.85
C PHE A 308 -0.12 21.25 -16.26
N ILE A 309 -0.07 19.95 -15.88
CA ILE A 309 1.15 19.32 -15.33
C ILE A 309 2.32 19.43 -16.34
N LYS A 310 2.03 19.22 -17.62
CA LYS A 310 3.05 19.37 -18.70
C LYS A 310 3.60 20.78 -18.74
N SER A 311 2.76 21.81 -18.62
CA SER A 311 3.24 23.20 -18.60
C SER A 311 4.20 23.47 -17.43
N LYS A 312 3.98 22.84 -16.28
CA LYS A 312 4.87 22.91 -15.11
C LYS A 312 6.17 22.15 -15.33
N LEU A 313 6.10 20.96 -15.95
CA LEU A 313 7.28 20.18 -16.33
C LEU A 313 8.16 20.96 -17.32
N ASP A 314 7.56 21.51 -18.38
CA ASP A 314 8.28 22.28 -19.41
C ASP A 314 8.94 23.55 -18.83
N ALA A 315 8.33 24.15 -17.81
CA ALA A 315 8.91 25.28 -17.10
C ALA A 315 10.05 24.91 -16.14
N ALA A 316 9.99 23.71 -15.56
CA ALA A 316 10.95 23.25 -14.56
C ALA A 316 12.23 22.64 -15.19
N VAL A 317 12.12 21.94 -16.33
CA VAL A 317 13.22 21.20 -16.96
C VAL A 317 13.86 22.03 -18.07
N MET A 318 15.15 22.35 -17.94
CA MET A 318 15.86 23.26 -18.85
C MET A 318 16.16 22.60 -20.21
N ASP A 319 16.48 21.29 -20.23
CA ASP A 319 16.76 20.58 -21.47
C ASP A 319 15.46 20.05 -22.09
N PRO A 320 15.05 20.55 -23.27
CA PRO A 320 13.81 20.12 -23.91
C PRO A 320 13.81 18.62 -24.31
N LYS A 321 14.98 18.00 -24.52
CA LYS A 321 15.06 16.54 -24.76
C LYS A 321 14.71 15.76 -23.50
N VAL A 322 15.23 16.19 -22.36
CA VAL A 322 14.91 15.58 -21.06
C VAL A 322 13.44 15.81 -20.72
N ALA A 323 12.91 17.03 -20.93
CA ALA A 323 11.48 17.32 -20.75
C ALA A 323 10.59 16.39 -21.60
N ALA A 324 10.97 16.16 -22.86
CA ALA A 324 10.26 15.23 -23.73
C ALA A 324 10.31 13.77 -23.20
N MET A 325 11.44 13.32 -22.67
CA MET A 325 11.57 11.98 -22.07
C MET A 325 10.74 11.81 -20.78
N LEU A 326 10.51 12.89 -20.04
CA LEU A 326 9.69 12.89 -18.82
C LEU A 326 8.18 13.04 -19.11
N THR A 327 7.83 13.46 -20.32
CA THR A 327 6.44 13.60 -20.77
C THR A 327 5.85 12.22 -21.10
N THR A 328 4.61 11.98 -20.68
CA THR A 328 3.86 10.78 -21.04
C THR A 328 2.57 11.14 -21.77
N THR A 329 2.11 10.23 -22.62
CA THR A 329 0.77 10.32 -23.26
C THR A 329 -0.30 9.55 -22.47
N ASP A 330 0.09 8.87 -21.39
CA ASP A 330 -0.84 8.13 -20.56
C ASP A 330 -1.72 9.10 -19.76
N TYR A 331 -2.93 8.65 -19.45
CA TYR A 331 -3.83 9.40 -18.58
C TYR A 331 -3.25 9.59 -17.17
N TYR A 332 -3.59 10.69 -16.53
CA TYR A 332 -3.40 10.89 -15.10
C TYR A 332 -4.45 10.07 -14.33
N ALA A 333 -4.32 8.75 -14.44
CA ALA A 333 -5.23 7.74 -13.91
C ALA A 333 -4.44 6.50 -13.43
N ARG A 334 -3.31 6.75 -12.77
CA ARG A 334 -2.57 5.79 -11.95
C ARG A 334 -2.58 6.28 -10.51
N ARG A 335 -2.00 5.52 -9.58
CA ARG A 335 -1.70 6.13 -8.28
C ARG A 335 -0.90 7.40 -8.52
N PRO A 336 -1.41 8.57 -8.11
CA PRO A 336 -0.76 9.84 -8.38
C PRO A 336 0.61 9.90 -7.70
N LEU A 337 1.62 10.31 -8.43
CA LEU A 337 2.96 10.50 -7.92
C LEU A 337 3.14 11.93 -7.40
N ALA A 338 3.78 12.06 -6.22
CA ALA A 338 4.04 13.36 -5.64
C ALA A 338 5.44 13.42 -5.02
N ALA A 339 6.21 14.45 -5.43
CA ALA A 339 7.52 14.75 -4.86
C ALA A 339 7.88 16.21 -5.15
N ASP A 340 8.43 16.89 -4.16
CA ASP A 340 8.92 18.27 -4.35
C ASP A 340 10.29 18.23 -5.04
N GLY A 341 10.47 19.06 -6.07
CA GLY A 341 11.73 19.20 -6.79
C GLY A 341 12.08 18.04 -7.74
N TYR A 342 11.16 17.13 -8.05
CA TYR A 342 11.46 15.97 -8.91
C TYR A 342 11.89 16.36 -10.32
N TYR A 343 11.23 17.32 -10.95
CA TYR A 343 11.57 17.75 -12.29
C TYR A 343 12.88 18.55 -12.30
N GLU A 344 13.12 19.35 -11.30
CA GLU A 344 14.33 20.18 -11.14
C GLU A 344 15.60 19.34 -10.93
N VAL A 345 15.47 18.11 -10.42
CA VAL A 345 16.59 17.17 -10.26
C VAL A 345 17.34 16.97 -11.59
N TYR A 346 16.63 16.94 -12.71
CA TYR A 346 17.20 16.68 -14.03
C TYR A 346 17.99 17.86 -14.62
N ASN A 347 17.95 19.04 -14.00
CA ASN A 347 18.82 20.16 -14.34
C ASN A 347 20.22 20.05 -13.72
N ARG A 348 20.45 19.07 -12.85
CA ARG A 348 21.74 18.88 -12.20
C ARG A 348 22.73 18.20 -13.15
N PRO A 349 23.99 18.68 -13.21
CA PRO A 349 24.99 18.13 -14.14
C PRO A 349 25.40 16.68 -13.83
N ASN A 350 25.15 16.22 -12.61
CA ASN A 350 25.43 14.84 -12.19
C ASN A 350 24.27 13.88 -12.39
N VAL A 351 23.15 14.29 -13.00
CA VAL A 351 21.96 13.44 -13.21
C VAL A 351 21.76 13.18 -14.70
N THR A 352 21.60 11.91 -15.05
CA THR A 352 21.34 11.48 -16.43
C THR A 352 20.09 10.60 -16.46
N LEU A 353 19.12 10.97 -17.32
CA LEU A 353 17.93 10.17 -17.57
C LEU A 353 18.14 9.23 -18.75
N HIS A 354 17.79 7.97 -18.61
CA HIS A 354 17.84 6.95 -19.64
C HIS A 354 16.45 6.39 -19.92
N ASP A 355 16.03 6.37 -21.17
CA ASP A 355 14.83 5.66 -21.62
C ASP A 355 15.16 4.18 -21.84
N VAL A 356 14.86 3.34 -20.84
CA VAL A 356 15.12 1.90 -20.92
C VAL A 356 14.00 1.12 -21.60
N LYS A 357 12.97 1.79 -22.11
CA LYS A 357 12.01 1.19 -23.03
C LYS A 357 12.56 1.15 -24.44
N ALA A 358 13.19 2.25 -24.87
CA ALA A 358 13.86 2.35 -26.18
C ALA A 358 15.24 1.66 -26.16
N ASN A 359 15.97 1.78 -25.05
CA ASN A 359 17.32 1.25 -24.87
C ASN A 359 17.33 0.32 -23.65
N PRO A 360 16.99 -0.97 -23.79
CA PRO A 360 16.80 -1.88 -22.66
C PRO A 360 18.06 -2.08 -21.83
N ILE A 361 17.87 -2.38 -20.53
CA ILE A 361 18.90 -2.96 -19.68
C ILE A 361 19.14 -4.39 -20.17
N GLU A 362 20.31 -4.67 -20.70
CA GLU A 362 20.64 -5.95 -21.31
C GLU A 362 21.20 -6.93 -20.30
N ARG A 363 22.20 -6.52 -19.55
CA ARG A 363 22.90 -7.35 -18.54
C ARG A 363 23.75 -6.50 -17.61
N TYR A 364 24.21 -7.14 -16.55
CA TYR A 364 25.27 -6.60 -15.72
C TYR A 364 26.66 -6.87 -16.33
N THR A 365 27.62 -6.06 -15.92
CA THR A 365 29.06 -6.30 -16.09
C THR A 365 29.73 -6.31 -14.71
N GLU A 366 31.02 -6.54 -14.64
CA GLU A 366 31.75 -6.35 -13.38
C GLU A 366 31.70 -4.91 -12.86
N LYS A 367 31.55 -3.93 -13.77
CA LYS A 367 31.62 -2.50 -13.45
C LYS A 367 30.27 -1.79 -13.41
N GLY A 368 29.19 -2.39 -13.93
CA GLY A 368 27.91 -1.70 -14.04
C GLY A 368 26.85 -2.42 -14.86
N LEU A 369 26.20 -1.70 -15.76
CA LEU A 369 25.11 -2.18 -16.61
C LEU A 369 25.38 -1.88 -18.08
N ILE A 370 25.02 -2.80 -18.99
CA ILE A 370 24.86 -2.49 -20.40
C ILE A 370 23.42 -2.01 -20.64
N VAL A 371 23.28 -0.81 -21.16
CA VAL A 371 21.98 -0.19 -21.47
C VAL A 371 22.04 0.31 -22.93
N GLY A 372 21.24 -0.28 -23.81
CA GLY A 372 21.26 0.05 -25.25
C GLY A 372 22.63 -0.09 -25.88
N GLY A 373 23.37 -1.16 -25.58
CA GLY A 373 24.70 -1.43 -26.08
C GLY A 373 25.84 -0.63 -25.44
N GLN A 374 25.57 0.31 -24.52
CA GLN A 374 26.57 1.12 -23.84
C GLN A 374 26.75 0.70 -22.38
N GLU A 375 28.01 0.61 -21.93
CA GLU A 375 28.33 0.34 -20.54
C GLU A 375 28.19 1.61 -19.70
N ILE A 376 27.39 1.53 -18.63
CA ILE A 376 27.29 2.55 -17.59
C ILE A 376 28.04 2.01 -16.38
N GLU A 377 29.15 2.66 -16.02
CA GLU A 377 29.92 2.27 -14.82
C GLU A 377 29.22 2.75 -13.55
N LEU A 378 29.02 1.83 -12.60
CA LEU A 378 28.22 2.03 -11.39
C LEU A 378 28.90 1.42 -10.17
N ASP A 379 28.71 2.05 -9.02
CA ASP A 379 29.10 1.52 -7.72
C ASP A 379 27.87 0.89 -7.03
N VAL A 380 26.65 1.40 -7.32
CA VAL A 380 25.39 0.94 -6.72
C VAL A 380 24.27 0.92 -7.76
N VAL A 381 23.48 -0.14 -7.77
CA VAL A 381 22.22 -0.23 -8.52
C VAL A 381 21.06 -0.38 -7.54
N ILE A 382 20.11 0.54 -7.56
CA ILE A 382 18.92 0.55 -6.72
C ILE A 382 17.72 0.08 -7.53
N MET A 383 17.15 -1.06 -7.16
CA MET A 383 15.96 -1.63 -7.79
C MET A 383 14.70 -1.04 -7.14
N ALA A 384 14.09 -0.05 -7.78
CA ALA A 384 12.83 0.58 -7.39
C ALA A 384 11.67 0.13 -8.32
N THR A 385 11.64 -1.16 -8.64
CA THR A 385 10.81 -1.77 -9.68
C THR A 385 9.40 -2.18 -9.22
N GLY A 386 9.04 -1.85 -7.97
CA GLY A 386 7.69 -1.98 -7.45
C GLY A 386 7.38 -3.34 -6.83
N PHE A 387 6.08 -3.65 -6.81
CA PHE A 387 5.52 -4.76 -6.05
C PHE A 387 4.55 -5.58 -6.92
N ASP A 388 4.43 -6.86 -6.61
CA ASP A 388 3.24 -7.65 -6.93
C ASP A 388 2.16 -7.29 -5.90
N ALA A 389 1.50 -6.17 -6.18
CA ALA A 389 0.60 -5.53 -5.23
C ALA A 389 -0.71 -6.29 -5.05
N VAL A 390 -1.35 -6.08 -3.92
CA VAL A 390 -2.68 -6.54 -3.52
C VAL A 390 -2.75 -8.06 -3.33
N THR A 391 -2.58 -8.86 -4.37
CA THR A 391 -2.72 -10.33 -4.31
C THR A 391 -1.42 -11.08 -4.03
N GLY A 392 -0.27 -10.51 -4.42
CA GLY A 392 1.01 -11.22 -4.39
C GLY A 392 1.45 -11.69 -3.00
N ASN A 393 1.03 -11.02 -1.94
CA ASN A 393 1.36 -11.41 -0.56
C ASN A 393 0.56 -12.63 -0.11
N TYR A 394 -0.75 -12.63 -0.39
CA TYR A 394 -1.64 -13.75 -0.08
C TYR A 394 -1.18 -15.01 -0.82
N LEU A 395 -0.81 -14.88 -2.09
CA LEU A 395 -0.38 -16.01 -2.93
C LEU A 395 1.01 -16.57 -2.55
N LYS A 396 1.75 -15.92 -1.65
CA LYS A 396 3.00 -16.46 -1.07
C LYS A 396 2.77 -17.39 0.11
N ILE A 397 1.57 -17.44 0.63
CA ILE A 397 1.12 -18.38 1.64
C ILE A 397 0.28 -19.44 0.94
N GLN A 398 0.59 -20.71 1.15
CA GLN A 398 -0.26 -21.79 0.65
C GLN A 398 -1.52 -21.87 1.51
N THR A 399 -2.56 -21.10 1.17
CA THR A 399 -3.81 -21.06 1.93
C THR A 399 -4.82 -22.02 1.33
N ILE A 400 -5.22 -23.02 2.13
CA ILE A 400 -6.10 -24.12 1.75
C ILE A 400 -7.35 -24.08 2.62
N GLY A 401 -8.51 -23.88 1.99
CA GLY A 401 -9.81 -23.84 2.64
C GLY A 401 -10.48 -25.22 2.78
N ARG A 402 -11.80 -25.19 2.98
CA ARG A 402 -12.65 -26.38 3.15
C ARG A 402 -12.55 -27.33 1.96
N GLY A 403 -12.50 -28.63 2.24
CA GLY A 403 -12.44 -29.64 1.18
C GLY A 403 -11.19 -29.56 0.29
N GLY A 404 -10.14 -28.86 0.73
CA GLY A 404 -8.89 -28.70 -0.04
C GLY A 404 -8.92 -27.54 -1.04
N ALA A 405 -9.88 -26.62 -0.98
CA ALA A 405 -9.97 -25.46 -1.86
C ALA A 405 -8.68 -24.60 -1.77
N ASN A 406 -8.00 -24.40 -2.89
CA ASN A 406 -6.72 -23.70 -2.96
C ASN A 406 -6.94 -22.22 -3.35
N LEU A 407 -6.49 -21.28 -2.53
CA LEU A 407 -6.65 -19.85 -2.79
C LEU A 407 -6.01 -19.43 -4.12
N ALA A 408 -4.81 -19.91 -4.41
CA ALA A 408 -4.09 -19.56 -5.64
C ALA A 408 -4.86 -20.04 -6.89
N GLU A 409 -5.49 -21.21 -6.83
CA GLU A 409 -6.32 -21.74 -7.92
C GLU A 409 -7.60 -20.93 -8.09
N GLN A 410 -8.29 -20.57 -6.98
CA GLN A 410 -9.49 -19.73 -7.05
C GLN A 410 -9.20 -18.35 -7.62
N TRP A 411 -8.00 -17.81 -7.41
CA TRP A 411 -7.61 -16.49 -7.88
C TRP A 411 -6.88 -16.48 -9.22
N THR A 412 -6.84 -17.59 -9.95
CA THR A 412 -6.19 -17.68 -11.27
C THR A 412 -6.76 -16.65 -12.27
N GLY A 413 -8.07 -16.39 -12.23
CA GLY A 413 -8.73 -15.37 -13.06
C GLY A 413 -8.80 -13.96 -12.44
N GLY A 414 -8.21 -13.78 -11.26
CA GLY A 414 -8.29 -12.56 -10.46
C GLY A 414 -8.81 -12.85 -9.05
N PRO A 415 -8.65 -11.91 -8.11
CA PRO A 415 -9.10 -12.12 -6.74
C PRO A 415 -10.64 -12.21 -6.66
N ARG A 416 -11.09 -12.91 -5.64
CA ARG A 416 -12.51 -13.06 -5.29
C ARG A 416 -12.64 -12.97 -3.79
N THR A 417 -13.31 -11.94 -3.29
CA THR A 417 -13.53 -11.72 -1.86
C THR A 417 -14.92 -11.13 -1.63
N PHE A 418 -15.38 -11.14 -0.40
CA PHE A 418 -16.57 -10.44 0.03
C PHE A 418 -16.19 -9.32 1.00
N GLY A 419 -16.53 -8.09 0.65
CA GLY A 419 -16.17 -6.89 1.42
C GLY A 419 -14.67 -6.60 1.51
N GLY A 420 -13.81 -7.30 0.76
CA GLY A 420 -12.35 -7.23 0.95
C GLY A 420 -11.87 -7.90 2.24
N MET A 421 -12.75 -8.65 2.93
CA MET A 421 -12.47 -9.19 4.26
C MET A 421 -12.55 -10.72 4.34
N THR A 422 -13.35 -11.39 3.51
CA THR A 422 -13.56 -12.85 3.60
C THR A 422 -13.62 -13.49 2.21
N ILE A 423 -13.55 -14.83 2.17
CA ILE A 423 -13.57 -15.63 0.93
C ILE A 423 -14.47 -16.84 1.13
N ALA A 424 -15.31 -17.14 0.16
CA ALA A 424 -16.19 -18.34 0.18
C ALA A 424 -15.36 -19.63 0.16
N GLY A 425 -15.71 -20.56 1.07
CA GLY A 425 -14.99 -21.82 1.24
C GLY A 425 -13.73 -21.73 2.11
N PHE A 426 -13.49 -20.60 2.76
CA PHE A 426 -12.42 -20.42 3.72
C PHE A 426 -13.02 -20.05 5.10
N PRO A 427 -13.48 -21.05 5.85
CA PRO A 427 -14.19 -20.82 7.12
C PRO A 427 -13.31 -20.10 8.14
N ASN A 428 -13.90 -19.18 8.92
CA ASN A 428 -13.19 -18.42 9.95
C ASN A 428 -11.90 -17.72 9.47
N PHE A 429 -11.87 -17.36 8.18
CA PHE A 429 -10.75 -16.67 7.53
C PHE A 429 -11.09 -15.21 7.29
N PHE A 430 -10.22 -14.32 7.74
CA PHE A 430 -10.39 -12.89 7.56
C PHE A 430 -9.14 -12.24 6.97
N MET A 431 -9.35 -11.21 6.17
CA MET A 431 -8.30 -10.38 5.62
C MET A 431 -8.44 -8.95 6.13
N VAL A 432 -7.34 -8.32 6.45
CA VAL A 432 -7.30 -6.89 6.70
C VAL A 432 -6.87 -6.21 5.41
N PHE A 433 -7.77 -5.43 4.84
CA PHE A 433 -7.55 -4.69 3.61
C PHE A 433 -7.19 -5.60 2.42
N GLY A 434 -7.95 -6.69 2.27
CA GLY A 434 -7.81 -7.61 1.15
C GLY A 434 -8.29 -7.01 -0.17
N PRO A 435 -8.13 -7.75 -1.28
CA PRO A 435 -8.66 -7.32 -2.58
C PRO A 435 -10.14 -6.93 -2.49
N PHE A 436 -10.56 -5.92 -3.26
CA PHE A 436 -11.89 -5.33 -3.25
C PHE A 436 -12.27 -4.56 -1.96
N SER A 437 -11.27 -4.21 -1.15
CA SER A 437 -11.41 -3.13 -0.17
C SER A 437 -11.50 -1.77 -0.86
N PRO A 438 -11.97 -0.70 -0.18
CA PRO A 438 -12.04 0.63 -0.77
C PRO A 438 -10.66 1.17 -1.16
N PHE A 439 -10.58 1.90 -2.26
CA PHE A 439 -9.35 2.61 -2.66
C PHE A 439 -9.16 3.87 -1.80
N THR A 440 -8.47 3.74 -0.67
CA THR A 440 -8.43 4.76 0.39
C THR A 440 -7.08 4.82 1.11
N SER A 441 -6.93 5.80 2.03
CA SER A 441 -5.87 5.80 3.06
C SER A 441 -6.10 4.68 4.07
N GLN A 442 -5.00 4.12 4.62
CA GLN A 442 -5.07 2.80 5.26
C GLN A 442 -5.48 2.78 6.75
N PRO A 443 -4.89 3.56 7.69
CA PRO A 443 -5.09 3.26 9.11
C PRO A 443 -6.55 3.26 9.57
N LEU A 444 -7.32 4.31 9.25
CA LEU A 444 -8.73 4.43 9.64
C LEU A 444 -9.61 3.34 9.01
N VAL A 445 -9.29 2.94 7.77
CA VAL A 445 -10.03 1.87 7.08
C VAL A 445 -9.71 0.50 7.66
N HIS A 446 -8.45 0.27 8.04
CA HIS A 446 -8.08 -0.96 8.75
C HIS A 446 -8.84 -1.07 10.08
N GLU A 447 -8.94 0.03 10.85
CA GLU A 447 -9.73 0.04 12.08
C GLU A 447 -11.19 -0.31 11.81
N TRP A 448 -11.78 0.29 10.77
CA TRP A 448 -13.17 0.05 10.45
C TRP A 448 -13.43 -1.41 10.07
N GLN A 449 -12.61 -1.98 9.17
CA GLN A 449 -12.75 -3.39 8.76
C GLN A 449 -12.49 -4.36 9.90
N VAL A 450 -11.46 -4.09 10.71
CA VAL A 450 -11.17 -4.93 11.89
C VAL A 450 -12.31 -4.87 12.88
N ASN A 451 -12.91 -3.71 13.15
CA ASN A 451 -14.09 -3.61 14.00
C ASN A 451 -15.25 -4.42 13.43
N TYR A 452 -15.51 -4.31 12.11
CA TYR A 452 -16.60 -5.04 11.46
C TYR A 452 -16.49 -6.56 11.66
N PHE A 453 -15.32 -7.14 11.37
CA PHE A 453 -15.19 -8.59 11.59
C PHE A 453 -14.94 -8.97 13.07
N THR A 454 -14.55 -8.04 13.94
CA THR A 454 -14.54 -8.25 15.38
C THR A 454 -15.96 -8.49 15.89
N ASP A 455 -16.91 -7.65 15.46
CA ASP A 455 -18.34 -7.82 15.80
C ASP A 455 -18.89 -9.16 15.26
N LEU A 456 -18.50 -9.55 14.04
CA LEU A 456 -18.90 -10.81 13.43
C LEU A 456 -18.31 -12.03 14.19
N ILE A 457 -17.03 -11.96 14.59
CA ILE A 457 -16.39 -12.98 15.42
C ILE A 457 -17.08 -13.05 16.79
N GLU A 458 -17.36 -11.92 17.42
CA GLU A 458 -18.09 -11.89 18.70
C GLU A 458 -19.47 -12.57 18.60
N ALA A 459 -20.19 -12.32 17.51
CA ALA A 459 -21.47 -12.98 17.27
C ALA A 459 -21.32 -14.50 17.11
N ALA A 460 -20.29 -14.94 16.35
CA ALA A 460 -19.98 -16.36 16.16
C ALA A 460 -19.55 -17.05 17.47
N GLU A 461 -18.78 -16.35 18.33
CA GLU A 461 -18.37 -16.86 19.64
C GLU A 461 -19.56 -17.18 20.56
N LYS A 462 -20.59 -16.34 20.57
CA LYS A 462 -21.80 -16.51 21.39
C LYS A 462 -22.54 -17.81 21.05
N THR A 463 -22.48 -18.25 19.80
CA THR A 463 -23.15 -19.45 19.30
C THR A 463 -22.20 -20.61 19.03
N ARG A 464 -20.90 -20.42 19.17
CA ARG A 464 -19.82 -21.34 18.76
C ARG A 464 -19.92 -21.75 17.29
N SER A 465 -20.38 -20.83 16.48
CA SER A 465 -20.59 -21.05 15.05
C SER A 465 -19.30 -20.86 14.24
N ILE A 466 -19.30 -21.40 13.03
CA ILE A 466 -18.29 -21.12 11.99
C ILE A 466 -18.82 -19.98 11.13
N VAL A 467 -17.94 -19.03 10.83
CA VAL A 467 -18.20 -17.96 9.85
C VAL A 467 -17.67 -18.43 8.48
N ASP A 468 -18.54 -18.52 7.48
CA ASP A 468 -18.15 -18.76 6.09
C ASP A 468 -18.88 -17.79 5.19
N THR A 469 -18.36 -17.50 4.02
CA THR A 469 -18.96 -16.58 3.05
C THR A 469 -19.83 -17.34 2.07
N GLU A 470 -21.00 -16.82 1.73
CA GLU A 470 -21.80 -17.36 0.63
C GLU A 470 -21.16 -17.04 -0.71
N VAL A 471 -21.11 -18.04 -1.60
CA VAL A 471 -20.55 -17.87 -2.96
C VAL A 471 -21.28 -16.76 -3.71
N SER A 472 -22.62 -16.72 -3.61
CA SER A 472 -23.44 -15.71 -4.26
C SER A 472 -23.16 -14.28 -3.77
N ALA A 473 -22.92 -14.11 -2.47
CA ALA A 473 -22.56 -12.80 -1.91
C ALA A 473 -21.17 -12.34 -2.38
N GLN A 474 -20.21 -13.26 -2.39
CA GLN A 474 -18.88 -13.01 -2.95
C GLN A 474 -18.96 -12.64 -4.44
N ASP A 475 -19.72 -13.38 -5.23
CA ASP A 475 -19.85 -13.15 -6.68
C ASP A 475 -20.49 -11.78 -6.96
N ASN A 476 -21.52 -11.42 -6.21
CA ASN A 476 -22.16 -10.11 -6.31
C ASN A 476 -21.18 -8.98 -5.93
N TRP A 477 -20.38 -9.15 -4.85
CA TRP A 477 -19.39 -8.15 -4.47
C TRP A 477 -18.30 -7.96 -5.53
N VAL A 478 -17.82 -9.06 -6.12
CA VAL A 478 -16.87 -9.01 -7.24
C VAL A 478 -17.46 -8.23 -8.42
N GLN A 479 -18.74 -8.46 -8.76
CA GLN A 479 -19.41 -7.75 -9.85
C GLN A 479 -19.53 -6.25 -9.56
N ILE A 480 -19.95 -5.87 -8.35
CA ILE A 480 -20.00 -4.45 -7.92
C ILE A 480 -18.64 -3.77 -8.10
N CYS A 481 -17.55 -4.44 -7.72
CA CYS A 481 -16.21 -3.89 -7.86
C CYS A 481 -15.73 -3.80 -9.32
N GLN A 482 -16.11 -4.75 -10.17
CA GLN A 482 -15.82 -4.69 -11.61
C GLN A 482 -16.61 -3.55 -12.28
N ASP A 483 -17.88 -3.42 -11.96
CA ASP A 483 -18.75 -2.35 -12.49
C ASP A 483 -18.27 -0.97 -12.03
N GLY A 484 -17.82 -0.84 -10.79
CA GLY A 484 -17.27 0.39 -10.27
C GLY A 484 -15.96 0.85 -10.94
N LEU A 485 -15.18 -0.06 -11.54
CA LEU A 485 -14.02 0.27 -12.36
C LEU A 485 -14.42 0.59 -13.81
N ALA A 486 -15.52 0.03 -14.28
CA ALA A 486 -15.96 0.20 -15.65
C ALA A 486 -16.23 1.68 -15.98
N GLY A 487 -15.76 2.12 -17.16
CA GLY A 487 -15.89 3.52 -17.59
C GLY A 487 -14.93 4.50 -16.92
N THR A 488 -14.08 4.06 -16.01
CA THR A 488 -13.00 4.90 -15.47
C THR A 488 -11.72 4.80 -16.31
N LEU A 489 -10.92 5.85 -16.29
CA LEU A 489 -9.61 5.85 -16.94
C LEU A 489 -8.61 4.90 -16.24
N PHE A 490 -8.85 4.53 -14.99
CA PHE A 490 -8.07 3.49 -14.29
C PHE A 490 -8.19 2.11 -14.95
N GLN A 491 -9.34 1.80 -15.56
CA GLN A 491 -9.54 0.53 -16.26
C GLN A 491 -8.59 0.37 -17.45
N ILE A 492 -8.39 1.45 -18.21
CA ILE A 492 -7.65 1.43 -19.47
C ILE A 492 -6.18 1.86 -19.32
N THR A 493 -5.79 2.39 -18.15
CA THR A 493 -4.41 2.83 -17.89
C THR A 493 -3.64 1.72 -17.17
N ASP A 494 -2.56 1.24 -17.79
CA ASP A 494 -1.73 0.17 -17.22
C ASP A 494 -1.09 0.58 -15.89
N SER A 495 -1.44 -0.12 -14.81
CA SER A 495 -0.90 0.13 -13.48
C SER A 495 -1.06 -1.08 -12.57
N TRP A 496 -0.47 -1.01 -11.37
CA TRP A 496 -0.69 -2.03 -10.34
C TRP A 496 -2.12 -2.02 -9.78
N ILE A 497 -2.89 -0.94 -9.98
CA ILE A 497 -4.31 -0.83 -9.57
C ILE A 497 -5.16 -1.89 -10.26
N ASN A 498 -4.83 -2.23 -11.50
CA ASN A 498 -5.52 -3.27 -12.29
C ASN A 498 -4.65 -4.49 -12.63
N GLY A 499 -3.50 -4.66 -11.95
CA GLY A 499 -2.61 -5.81 -12.12
C GLY A 499 -1.68 -5.77 -13.34
N ALA A 500 -1.76 -4.74 -14.19
CA ALA A 500 -1.01 -4.68 -15.46
C ALA A 500 0.52 -4.48 -15.29
N ASN A 501 1.00 -4.22 -14.08
CA ASN A 501 2.42 -4.02 -13.80
C ASN A 501 3.23 -5.33 -13.68
N ILE A 502 2.56 -6.47 -13.53
CA ILE A 502 3.20 -7.78 -13.38
C ILE A 502 2.89 -8.64 -14.62
N PRO A 503 3.90 -9.13 -15.34
CA PRO A 503 3.69 -10.02 -16.48
C PRO A 503 2.90 -11.27 -16.11
N GLY A 504 1.84 -11.57 -16.88
CA GLY A 504 0.99 -12.76 -16.68
C GLY A 504 -0.05 -12.65 -15.56
N LYS A 505 -0.06 -11.56 -14.79
CA LYS A 505 -1.10 -11.30 -13.80
C LYS A 505 -2.42 -10.92 -14.50
N PRO A 506 -3.58 -11.45 -14.06
CA PRO A 506 -4.87 -11.05 -14.60
C PRO A 506 -5.09 -9.54 -14.50
N ARG A 507 -5.54 -8.94 -15.60
CA ARG A 507 -5.94 -7.53 -15.63
C ARG A 507 -7.39 -7.41 -15.20
N THR A 508 -7.61 -6.98 -13.97
CA THR A 508 -8.94 -6.91 -13.36
C THR A 508 -9.00 -5.84 -12.30
N SER A 509 -10.19 -5.40 -11.89
CA SER A 509 -10.33 -4.60 -10.66
C SER A 509 -9.75 -5.36 -9.47
N MET A 510 -9.13 -4.63 -8.56
CA MET A 510 -8.69 -5.14 -7.26
C MET A 510 -9.23 -4.26 -6.12
N TRP A 511 -10.17 -3.35 -6.44
CA TRP A 511 -10.62 -2.30 -5.54
C TRP A 511 -12.12 -2.09 -5.63
N TYR A 512 -12.73 -1.73 -4.51
CA TYR A 512 -14.03 -1.10 -4.49
C TYR A 512 -13.84 0.41 -4.76
N MET A 513 -14.38 0.90 -5.88
CA MET A 513 -14.19 2.29 -6.32
C MET A 513 -15.31 3.23 -5.88
N GLY A 514 -16.32 2.74 -5.17
CA GLY A 514 -17.46 3.53 -4.69
C GLY A 514 -17.14 4.50 -3.54
N GLY A 515 -15.92 4.45 -2.99
CA GLY A 515 -15.50 5.28 -1.86
C GLY A 515 -15.88 4.72 -0.49
N MET A 516 -15.26 5.28 0.57
CA MET A 516 -15.39 4.73 1.93
C MET A 516 -16.81 4.88 2.51
N ALA A 517 -17.42 6.04 2.34
CA ALA A 517 -18.78 6.28 2.88
C ALA A 517 -19.81 5.30 2.30
N ALA A 518 -19.78 5.05 0.99
CA ALA A 518 -20.67 4.08 0.34
C ALA A 518 -20.34 2.64 0.76
N TYR A 519 -19.05 2.29 0.89
CA TYR A 519 -18.62 1.00 1.39
C TYR A 519 -19.14 0.74 2.82
N MET A 520 -19.01 1.71 3.71
CA MET A 520 -19.53 1.60 5.09
C MET A 520 -21.05 1.42 5.10
N THR A 521 -21.76 2.17 4.26
CA THR A 521 -23.23 2.06 4.13
C THR A 521 -23.65 0.66 3.72
N GLU A 522 -23.03 0.10 2.67
CA GLU A 522 -23.34 -1.24 2.17
C GLU A 522 -23.02 -2.32 3.21
N MET A 523 -21.82 -2.27 3.80
CA MET A 523 -21.40 -3.27 4.78
C MET A 523 -22.21 -3.17 6.09
N ASN A 524 -22.60 -1.96 6.53
CA ASN A 524 -23.49 -1.80 7.67
C ASN A 524 -24.88 -2.37 7.38
N ALA A 525 -25.44 -2.14 6.18
CA ALA A 525 -26.72 -2.75 5.78
C ALA A 525 -26.65 -4.28 5.79
N ILE A 526 -25.53 -4.87 5.39
CA ILE A 526 -25.28 -6.32 5.48
C ILE A 526 -25.29 -6.78 6.94
N ARG A 527 -24.60 -6.07 7.84
CA ARG A 527 -24.57 -6.37 9.28
C ARG A 527 -25.95 -6.28 9.91
N ASP A 528 -26.67 -5.20 9.62
CA ASP A 528 -27.99 -4.91 10.21
C ASP A 528 -29.08 -5.89 9.70
N ASP A 529 -28.83 -6.57 8.55
CA ASP A 529 -29.60 -7.69 8.04
C ASP A 529 -29.00 -9.06 8.47
N ASN A 530 -28.64 -9.17 9.74
CA ASN A 530 -28.06 -10.37 10.37
C ASN A 530 -26.87 -10.96 9.60
N TYR A 531 -25.97 -10.09 9.13
CA TYR A 531 -24.79 -10.46 8.33
C TYR A 531 -25.16 -11.25 7.06
N ARG A 532 -26.14 -10.76 6.33
CA ARG A 532 -26.54 -11.33 5.04
C ARG A 532 -25.31 -11.60 4.13
N GLY A 533 -25.22 -12.82 3.59
CA GLY A 533 -24.09 -13.27 2.78
C GLY A 533 -22.98 -13.96 3.58
N PHE A 534 -23.13 -14.00 4.92
CA PHE A 534 -22.34 -14.88 5.76
C PHE A 534 -23.20 -16.04 6.26
N LYS A 535 -22.61 -17.23 6.29
CA LYS A 535 -23.15 -18.40 7.00
C LYS A 535 -22.53 -18.39 8.38
N VAL A 536 -23.38 -18.19 9.39
CA VAL A 536 -22.99 -18.27 10.80
C VAL A 536 -23.74 -19.46 11.38
N GLY A 537 -23.07 -20.65 11.40
CA GLY A 537 -23.74 -21.88 11.83
C GLY A 537 -22.78 -23.06 11.98
#